data_2a9cf8a35c6ab0913473ebaf8ac15268
#
_entry.id   2a9cf8a35c6ab0913473ebaf8ac15268
#
_cell.length_a   1.000
_cell.length_b   1.000
_cell.length_c   1.000
_cell.angle_alpha   90.00
_cell.angle_beta   90.00
_cell.angle_gamma   90.00
#
_symmetry.space_group_name_H-M   'P 1'
#
loop_
_entity.id
_entity.type
_entity.pdbx_description
1 polymer ?
#
loop_
_entity_poly.entity_id
_entity_poly.type
_entity_poly.pdbx_seq_one_letter_code
_entity_poly.pdbx_strand_id
1 'polypeptide(L)'
;ALVVYIVFWIIIYKKEKIKWVWVSIHNIKKRFIENFQFFISSVAGHVSIHGGLIILANFVNNTILGEFALAQKIALLMRMVPIFFTQAILQKASILFENNKIEFNSYVNRIFIIGLSITFGMGLIAIILSKWIIFLLAGSYVIYSETILKILAFIPFLSMLNFNNMIKILVDEKKHLLARATWITAIIMLILATIGSYYYGGYGLSIALVLTEIVSFIVYSVLLIKNKHERA
;
A
#
# COMPACT_ATOMS: atom_id res chain seq x y z
N ALA A 1 -17.67 14.40 2.88
CA ALA A 1 -16.75 14.34 1.72
C ALA A 1 -17.11 15.40 0.67
N LEU A 2 -18.32 15.43 0.09
CA LEU A 2 -18.73 16.35 -0.99
C LEU A 2 -18.49 17.84 -0.64
N VAL A 3 -18.86 18.29 0.57
CA VAL A 3 -18.68 19.67 1.01
C VAL A 3 -17.19 20.07 1.03
N VAL A 4 -16.31 19.17 1.50
CA VAL A 4 -14.86 19.42 1.53
C VAL A 4 -14.32 19.57 0.11
N TYR A 5 -14.75 18.73 -0.83
CA TYR A 5 -14.36 18.85 -2.25
C TYR A 5 -14.82 20.15 -2.87
N ILE A 6 -16.06 20.58 -2.62
CA ILE A 6 -16.60 21.84 -3.15
C ILE A 6 -15.82 23.04 -2.58
N VAL A 7 -15.57 23.07 -1.28
CA VAL A 7 -14.80 24.15 -0.63
C VAL A 7 -13.37 24.20 -1.19
N PHE A 8 -12.70 23.05 -1.29
CA PHE A 8 -11.36 22.96 -1.87
C PHE A 8 -11.33 23.43 -3.32
N TRP A 9 -12.33 23.03 -4.11
CA TRP A 9 -12.48 23.46 -5.51
C TRP A 9 -12.67 24.97 -5.65
N ILE A 10 -13.50 25.59 -4.79
CA ILE A 10 -13.71 27.04 -4.78
C ILE A 10 -12.42 27.79 -4.41
N ILE A 11 -11.65 27.28 -3.42
CA ILE A 11 -10.38 27.87 -3.01
C ILE A 11 -9.36 27.82 -4.14
N ILE A 12 -9.20 26.66 -4.80
CA ILE A 12 -8.25 26.47 -5.91
C ILE A 12 -8.67 27.36 -7.09
N TYR A 13 -9.94 27.37 -7.45
CA TYR A 13 -10.46 28.18 -8.55
C TYR A 13 -10.19 29.67 -8.37
N LYS A 14 -10.40 30.20 -7.14
CA LYS A 14 -10.13 31.60 -6.81
C LYS A 14 -8.63 31.94 -6.77
N LYS A 15 -7.81 31.03 -6.23
CA LYS A 15 -6.37 31.25 -6.03
C LYS A 15 -5.57 31.13 -7.33
N GLU A 16 -5.87 30.14 -8.14
CA GLU A 16 -5.08 29.79 -9.34
C GLU A 16 -5.65 30.41 -10.64
N LYS A 17 -6.75 31.22 -10.56
CA LYS A 17 -7.41 31.84 -11.72
C LYS A 17 -7.64 30.86 -12.88
N ILE A 18 -8.08 29.64 -12.57
CA ILE A 18 -8.26 28.56 -13.54
C ILE A 18 -9.29 28.98 -14.59
N LYS A 19 -8.90 28.98 -15.87
CA LYS A 19 -9.80 29.20 -16.97
C LYS A 19 -10.52 27.91 -17.35
N TRP A 20 -11.83 27.95 -17.48
CA TRP A 20 -12.60 26.85 -18.05
C TRP A 20 -12.23 26.66 -19.51
N VAL A 21 -11.72 25.49 -19.86
CA VAL A 21 -11.41 25.13 -21.25
C VAL A 21 -12.16 23.84 -21.56
N TRP A 22 -12.94 23.85 -22.62
CA TRP A 22 -13.57 22.64 -23.12
C TRP A 22 -12.51 21.72 -23.69
N VAL A 23 -12.38 20.55 -23.11
CA VAL A 23 -11.39 19.54 -23.53
C VAL A 23 -12.04 18.64 -24.57
N SER A 24 -11.42 18.50 -25.74
CA SER A 24 -11.88 17.56 -26.76
C SER A 24 -11.91 16.13 -26.26
N ILE A 25 -12.91 15.35 -26.67
CA ILE A 25 -13.04 13.92 -26.37
C ILE A 25 -11.76 13.15 -26.76
N HIS A 26 -11.12 13.55 -27.86
CA HIS A 26 -9.84 12.98 -28.28
C HIS A 26 -8.74 13.14 -27.23
N ASN A 27 -8.61 14.32 -26.62
CA ASN A 27 -7.63 14.59 -25.56
C ASN A 27 -7.96 13.85 -24.27
N ILE A 28 -9.25 13.67 -23.93
CA ILE A 28 -9.69 12.87 -22.80
C ILE A 28 -9.28 11.41 -23.03
N LYS A 29 -9.58 10.84 -24.19
CA LYS A 29 -9.21 9.47 -24.56
C LYS A 29 -7.70 9.24 -24.50
N LYS A 30 -6.92 10.19 -25.05
CA LYS A 30 -5.45 10.12 -25.01
C LYS A 30 -4.93 10.09 -23.58
N ARG A 31 -5.37 11.02 -22.72
CA ARG A 31 -4.98 11.06 -21.30
C ARG A 31 -5.43 9.82 -20.51
N PHE A 32 -6.60 9.28 -20.84
CA PHE A 32 -7.08 8.03 -20.23
C PHE A 32 -6.16 6.87 -20.57
N ILE A 33 -5.78 6.70 -21.83
CA ILE A 33 -4.86 5.63 -22.27
C ILE A 33 -3.48 5.80 -21.62
N GLU A 34 -2.94 7.03 -21.57
CA GLU A 34 -1.65 7.31 -20.93
C GLU A 34 -1.62 6.98 -19.45
N ASN A 35 -2.75 7.14 -18.73
CA ASN A 35 -2.85 6.87 -17.29
C ASN A 35 -3.51 5.54 -16.96
N PHE A 36 -3.92 4.77 -17.96
CA PHE A 36 -4.61 3.49 -17.75
C PHE A 36 -3.80 2.48 -16.93
N GLN A 37 -2.48 2.49 -17.08
CA GLN A 37 -1.58 1.65 -16.29
C GLN A 37 -1.60 2.00 -14.79
N PHE A 38 -1.74 3.27 -14.43
CA PHE A 38 -1.93 3.68 -13.04
C PHE A 38 -3.28 3.23 -12.48
N PHE A 39 -4.34 3.38 -13.29
CA PHE A 39 -5.66 2.88 -12.92
C PHE A 39 -5.65 1.37 -12.64
N ILE A 40 -5.09 0.59 -13.55
CA ILE A 40 -4.94 -0.86 -13.37
C ILE A 40 -4.10 -1.21 -12.14
N SER A 41 -3.00 -0.49 -11.89
CA SER A 41 -2.18 -0.67 -10.69
C SER A 41 -2.98 -0.40 -9.41
N SER A 42 -3.81 0.63 -9.42
CA SER A 42 -4.66 0.98 -8.29
C SER A 42 -5.70 -0.11 -8.01
N VAL A 43 -6.36 -0.63 -9.05
CA VAL A 43 -7.30 -1.76 -8.93
C VAL A 43 -6.61 -2.98 -8.33
N ALA A 44 -5.44 -3.37 -8.86
CA ALA A 44 -4.67 -4.49 -8.33
C ALA A 44 -4.24 -4.27 -6.86
N GLY A 45 -3.87 -3.03 -6.51
CA GLY A 45 -3.56 -2.65 -5.13
C GLY A 45 -4.75 -2.83 -4.20
N HIS A 46 -5.94 -2.40 -4.60
CA HIS A 46 -7.17 -2.60 -3.83
C HIS A 46 -7.53 -4.08 -3.69
N VAL A 47 -7.38 -4.88 -4.75
CA VAL A 47 -7.56 -6.34 -4.69
C VAL A 47 -6.58 -6.96 -3.69
N SER A 48 -5.32 -6.55 -3.69
CA SER A 48 -4.31 -7.05 -2.74
C SER A 48 -4.64 -6.70 -1.29
N ILE A 49 -5.28 -5.57 -1.04
CA ILE A 49 -5.59 -5.11 0.33
C ILE A 49 -6.90 -5.71 0.84
N HIS A 50 -7.95 -5.76 0.02
CA HIS A 50 -9.31 -6.10 0.44
C HIS A 50 -9.78 -7.47 -0.03
N GLY A 51 -9.18 -8.03 -1.09
CA GLY A 51 -9.59 -9.31 -1.66
C GLY A 51 -9.49 -10.47 -0.70
N GLY A 52 -8.50 -10.46 0.21
CA GLY A 52 -8.33 -11.49 1.23
C GLY A 52 -9.54 -11.64 2.15
N LEU A 53 -10.17 -10.53 2.57
CA LEU A 53 -11.36 -10.58 3.43
C LEU A 53 -12.56 -11.19 2.72
N ILE A 54 -12.73 -10.90 1.42
CA ILE A 54 -13.79 -11.48 0.59
C ILE A 54 -13.58 -13.00 0.44
N ILE A 55 -12.34 -13.44 0.26
CA ILE A 55 -11.98 -14.86 0.21
C ILE A 55 -12.30 -15.53 1.54
N LEU A 56 -11.85 -14.94 2.65
CA LEU A 56 -12.05 -15.49 4.00
C LEU A 56 -13.54 -15.69 4.32
N ALA A 57 -14.41 -14.78 3.87
CA ALA A 57 -15.85 -14.85 4.08
C ALA A 57 -16.50 -16.15 3.56
N ASN A 58 -15.87 -16.86 2.62
CA ASN A 58 -16.35 -18.14 2.12
C ASN A 58 -15.96 -19.35 2.99
N PHE A 59 -15.05 -19.16 3.96
CA PHE A 59 -14.48 -20.26 4.75
C PHE A 59 -14.74 -20.15 6.25
N VAL A 60 -15.23 -19.00 6.73
CA VAL A 60 -15.47 -18.78 8.16
C VAL A 60 -16.88 -18.19 8.38
N ASN A 61 -17.38 -18.29 9.62
CA ASN A 61 -18.63 -17.67 10.00
C ASN A 61 -18.49 -16.14 10.17
N ASN A 62 -19.63 -15.43 10.22
CA ASN A 62 -19.67 -13.97 10.30
C ASN A 62 -18.99 -13.41 11.56
N THR A 63 -19.02 -14.13 12.67
CA THR A 63 -18.36 -13.71 13.92
C THR A 63 -16.85 -13.66 13.74
N ILE A 64 -16.25 -14.75 13.28
CA ILE A 64 -14.82 -14.86 13.00
C ILE A 64 -14.39 -13.85 11.92
N LEU A 65 -15.21 -13.67 10.90
CA LEU A 65 -14.96 -12.66 9.86
C LEU A 65 -14.92 -11.24 10.44
N GLY A 66 -15.86 -10.90 11.32
CA GLY A 66 -15.91 -9.61 12.00
C GLY A 66 -14.70 -9.38 12.91
N GLU A 67 -14.31 -10.41 13.68
CA GLU A 67 -13.14 -10.37 14.54
C GLU A 67 -11.84 -10.20 13.74
N PHE A 68 -11.72 -10.88 12.60
CA PHE A 68 -10.60 -10.70 11.68
C PHE A 68 -10.57 -9.27 11.09
N ALA A 69 -11.72 -8.80 10.61
CA ALA A 69 -11.86 -7.47 9.99
C ALA A 69 -11.46 -6.35 10.96
N LEU A 70 -11.78 -6.48 12.25
CA LEU A 70 -11.37 -5.54 13.29
C LEU A 70 -9.85 -5.42 13.36
N ALA A 71 -9.14 -6.54 13.48
CA ALA A 71 -7.68 -6.56 13.54
C ALA A 71 -7.04 -6.05 12.24
N GLN A 72 -7.58 -6.47 11.09
CA GLN A 72 -7.11 -6.01 9.78
C GLN A 72 -7.26 -4.50 9.62
N LYS A 73 -8.34 -3.90 10.11
CA LYS A 73 -8.57 -2.45 10.03
C LYS A 73 -7.47 -1.66 10.75
N ILE A 74 -7.01 -2.15 11.90
CA ILE A 74 -5.89 -1.55 12.64
C ILE A 74 -4.60 -1.66 11.83
N ALA A 75 -4.29 -2.86 11.32
CA ALA A 75 -3.12 -3.07 10.48
C ALA A 75 -3.11 -2.18 9.21
N LEU A 76 -4.28 -1.97 8.59
CA LEU A 76 -4.42 -1.06 7.45
C LEU A 76 -4.16 0.40 7.82
N LEU A 77 -4.63 0.86 8.98
CA LEU A 77 -4.30 2.20 9.48
C LEU A 77 -2.80 2.37 9.68
N MET A 78 -2.15 1.39 10.28
CA MET A 78 -0.69 1.39 10.45
C MET A 78 0.05 1.39 9.10
N ARG A 79 -0.46 0.67 8.10
CA ARG A 79 0.09 0.62 6.72
C ARG A 79 0.02 1.97 6.00
N MET A 80 -0.81 2.91 6.43
CA MET A 80 -0.82 4.27 5.86
C MET A 80 0.50 5.02 6.09
N VAL A 81 1.27 4.66 7.12
CA VAL A 81 2.54 5.34 7.44
C VAL A 81 3.55 5.24 6.28
N PRO A 82 3.91 4.07 5.73
CA PRO A 82 4.76 3.97 4.55
C PRO A 82 4.24 4.76 3.34
N ILE A 83 2.91 4.79 3.15
CA ILE A 83 2.28 5.55 2.06
C ILE A 83 2.51 7.05 2.24
N PHE A 84 2.31 7.58 3.46
CA PHE A 84 2.57 8.99 3.76
C PHE A 84 4.03 9.37 3.61
N PHE A 85 4.96 8.52 4.01
CA PHE A 85 6.39 8.72 3.75
C PHE A 85 6.67 8.87 2.26
N THR A 86 6.11 7.96 1.43
CA THR A 86 6.26 8.00 -0.02
C THR A 86 5.72 9.31 -0.60
N GLN A 87 4.52 9.71 -0.23
CA GLN A 87 3.87 10.93 -0.72
C GLN A 87 4.61 12.20 -0.28
N ALA A 88 5.04 12.25 0.97
CA ALA A 88 5.71 13.43 1.53
C ALA A 88 7.02 13.77 0.84
N ILE A 89 7.79 12.74 0.40
CA ILE A 89 9.09 12.99 -0.20
C ILE A 89 9.11 13.02 -1.73
N LEU A 90 8.02 12.57 -2.38
CA LEU A 90 8.00 12.33 -3.82
C LEU A 90 8.43 13.56 -4.63
N GLN A 91 7.93 14.74 -4.29
CA GLN A 91 8.27 15.98 -5.00
C GLN A 91 9.77 16.29 -4.93
N LYS A 92 10.35 16.27 -3.71
CA LYS A 92 11.78 16.52 -3.54
C LYS A 92 12.64 15.42 -4.18
N ALA A 93 12.21 14.18 -4.07
CA ALA A 93 12.87 13.04 -4.69
C ALA A 93 12.89 13.15 -6.22
N SER A 94 11.82 13.60 -6.87
CA SER A 94 11.78 13.85 -8.32
C SER A 94 12.79 14.91 -8.74
N ILE A 95 12.86 16.05 -8.04
CA ILE A 95 13.81 17.13 -8.33
C ILE A 95 15.26 16.63 -8.19
N LEU A 96 15.55 15.89 -7.11
CA LEU A 96 16.90 15.35 -6.88
C LEU A 96 17.27 14.26 -7.90
N PHE A 97 16.31 13.46 -8.34
CA PHE A 97 16.54 12.41 -9.33
C PHE A 97 17.00 12.97 -10.69
N GLU A 98 16.45 14.13 -11.09
CA GLU A 98 16.83 14.82 -12.32
C GLU A 98 18.19 15.54 -12.18
N ASN A 99 18.44 16.21 -11.06
CA ASN A 99 19.57 17.10 -10.88
C ASN A 99 20.84 16.41 -10.31
N ASN A 100 20.67 15.50 -9.33
CA ASN A 100 21.81 14.89 -8.62
C ASN A 100 21.45 13.50 -8.08
N LYS A 101 21.81 12.45 -8.83
CA LYS A 101 21.53 11.07 -8.46
C LYS A 101 22.22 10.59 -7.17
N ILE A 102 23.36 11.17 -6.81
CA ILE A 102 24.07 10.81 -5.57
C ILE A 102 23.29 11.34 -4.37
N GLU A 103 22.89 12.60 -4.43
CA GLU A 103 22.07 13.23 -3.39
C GLU A 103 20.68 12.59 -3.29
N PHE A 104 20.07 12.25 -4.42
CA PHE A 104 18.82 11.48 -4.46
C PHE A 104 18.93 10.18 -3.65
N ASN A 105 19.95 9.35 -3.95
CA ASN A 105 20.11 8.07 -3.25
C ASN A 105 20.36 8.26 -1.75
N SER A 106 21.19 9.24 -1.37
CA SER A 106 21.47 9.56 0.04
C SER A 106 20.20 10.01 0.77
N TYR A 107 19.43 10.92 0.14
CA TYR A 107 18.18 11.44 0.69
C TYR A 107 17.14 10.34 0.87
N VAL A 108 16.85 9.55 -0.17
CA VAL A 108 15.86 8.47 -0.13
C VAL A 108 16.25 7.40 0.88
N ASN A 109 17.55 7.03 0.95
CA ASN A 109 18.01 6.02 1.91
C ASN A 109 17.93 6.51 3.36
N ARG A 110 18.19 7.79 3.63
CA ARG A 110 18.01 8.37 4.96
C ARG A 110 16.56 8.30 5.42
N ILE A 111 15.62 8.67 4.54
CA ILE A 111 14.19 8.60 4.85
C ILE A 111 13.73 7.14 5.01
N PHE A 112 14.25 6.23 4.20
CA PHE A 112 14.01 4.80 4.32
C PHE A 112 14.38 4.27 5.71
N ILE A 113 15.57 4.58 6.22
CA ILE A 113 16.03 4.13 7.53
C ILE A 113 15.12 4.69 8.64
N ILE A 114 14.77 5.98 8.57
CA ILE A 114 13.85 6.61 9.53
C ILE A 114 12.49 5.94 9.50
N GLY A 115 11.91 5.75 8.30
CA GLY A 115 10.61 5.10 8.14
C GLY A 115 10.62 3.66 8.60
N LEU A 116 11.71 2.92 8.33
CA LEU A 116 11.88 1.54 8.78
C LEU A 116 11.90 1.45 10.31
N SER A 117 12.65 2.33 10.97
CA SER A 117 12.72 2.39 12.44
C SER A 117 11.36 2.73 13.07
N ILE A 118 10.65 3.70 12.50
CA ILE A 118 9.31 4.08 12.97
C ILE A 118 8.31 2.94 12.79
N THR A 119 8.26 2.31 11.61
CA THR A 119 7.31 1.22 11.34
C THR A 119 7.63 -0.04 12.14
N PHE A 120 8.91 -0.32 12.41
CA PHE A 120 9.32 -1.39 13.30
C PHE A 120 8.88 -1.12 14.75
N GLY A 121 9.17 0.08 15.28
CA GLY A 121 8.74 0.48 16.63
C GLY A 121 7.21 0.46 16.78
N MET A 122 6.49 0.92 15.77
CA MET A 122 5.02 0.88 15.73
C MET A 122 4.50 -0.57 15.76
N GLY A 123 5.13 -1.49 15.02
CA GLY A 123 4.80 -2.91 15.04
C GLY A 123 4.99 -3.52 16.43
N LEU A 124 6.13 -3.25 17.09
CA LEU A 124 6.38 -3.71 18.45
C LEU A 124 5.36 -3.16 19.47
N ILE A 125 5.05 -1.88 19.40
CA ILE A 125 4.03 -1.24 20.25
C ILE A 125 2.66 -1.91 20.01
N ALA A 126 2.29 -2.15 18.76
CA ALA A 126 1.02 -2.81 18.44
C ALA A 126 0.95 -4.24 18.99
N ILE A 127 2.06 -4.99 18.98
CA ILE A 127 2.12 -6.35 19.58
C ILE A 127 1.95 -6.27 21.11
N ILE A 128 2.70 -5.40 21.76
CA ILE A 128 2.66 -5.25 23.24
C ILE A 128 1.27 -4.78 23.70
N LEU A 129 0.71 -3.81 22.99
CA LEU A 129 -0.58 -3.22 23.35
C LEU A 129 -1.78 -3.88 22.65
N SER A 130 -1.59 -4.98 21.92
CA SER A 130 -2.64 -5.63 21.12
C SER A 130 -3.93 -5.90 21.90
N LYS A 131 -3.79 -6.41 23.12
CA LYS A 131 -4.91 -6.65 24.05
C LYS A 131 -5.72 -5.40 24.33
N TRP A 132 -5.04 -4.31 24.69
CA TRP A 132 -5.68 -3.03 25.03
C TRP A 132 -6.30 -2.37 23.80
N ILE A 133 -5.63 -2.43 22.65
CA ILE A 133 -6.13 -1.87 21.38
C ILE A 133 -7.44 -2.59 20.99
N ILE A 134 -7.45 -3.92 21.04
CA ILE A 134 -8.65 -4.70 20.72
C ILE A 134 -9.76 -4.43 21.73
N PHE A 135 -9.47 -4.44 23.03
CA PHE A 135 -10.47 -4.14 24.06
C PHE A 135 -11.11 -2.76 23.88
N LEU A 136 -10.30 -1.72 23.57
CA LEU A 136 -10.81 -0.37 23.37
C LEU A 136 -11.74 -0.25 22.16
N LEU A 137 -11.49 -1.02 21.11
CA LEU A 137 -12.25 -0.95 19.86
C LEU A 137 -13.45 -1.89 19.81
N ALA A 138 -13.34 -3.08 20.43
CA ALA A 138 -14.40 -4.07 20.46
C ALA A 138 -15.34 -3.90 21.66
N GLY A 139 -14.94 -3.14 22.69
CA GLY A 139 -15.66 -3.07 23.97
C GLY A 139 -15.59 -4.35 24.81
N SER A 140 -14.90 -5.38 24.30
CA SER A 140 -14.74 -6.68 24.95
C SER A 140 -13.39 -7.30 24.61
N TYR A 141 -12.99 -8.31 25.38
CA TYR A 141 -11.73 -8.99 25.12
C TYR A 141 -11.90 -10.11 24.09
N VAL A 142 -11.33 -9.92 22.89
CA VAL A 142 -11.42 -10.86 21.77
C VAL A 142 -10.02 -11.42 21.45
N ILE A 143 -9.72 -12.63 21.97
CA ILE A 143 -8.41 -13.29 21.83
C ILE A 143 -8.05 -13.51 20.35
N TYR A 144 -9.04 -13.86 19.53
CA TYR A 144 -8.82 -14.11 18.11
C TYR A 144 -8.33 -12.86 17.39
N SER A 145 -9.01 -11.71 17.55
CA SER A 145 -8.59 -10.44 16.98
C SER A 145 -7.21 -10.00 17.48
N GLU A 146 -6.91 -10.23 18.77
CA GLU A 146 -5.60 -9.92 19.34
C GLU A 146 -4.49 -10.71 18.63
N THR A 147 -4.68 -12.01 18.45
CA THR A 147 -3.69 -12.88 17.79
C THR A 147 -3.50 -12.50 16.34
N ILE A 148 -4.59 -12.22 15.61
CA ILE A 148 -4.55 -11.71 14.23
C ILE A 148 -3.76 -10.38 14.15
N LEU A 149 -4.04 -9.46 15.06
CA LEU A 149 -3.34 -8.17 15.11
C LEU A 149 -1.84 -8.35 15.31
N LYS A 150 -1.41 -9.26 16.22
CA LYS A 150 0.01 -9.55 16.44
C LYS A 150 0.72 -10.04 15.17
N ILE A 151 0.05 -10.88 14.36
CA ILE A 151 0.61 -11.35 13.09
C ILE A 151 0.69 -10.19 12.08
N LEU A 152 -0.39 -9.40 11.95
CA LEU A 152 -0.48 -8.31 10.99
C LEU A 152 0.36 -7.07 11.37
N ALA A 153 0.80 -6.95 12.62
CA ALA A 153 1.54 -5.78 13.12
C ALA A 153 2.87 -5.55 12.39
N PHE A 154 3.44 -6.56 11.74
CA PHE A 154 4.66 -6.42 10.94
C PHE A 154 4.42 -5.95 9.50
N ILE A 155 3.18 -5.91 9.01
CA ILE A 155 2.87 -5.47 7.65
C ILE A 155 3.44 -4.08 7.33
N PRO A 156 3.30 -3.05 8.19
CA PRO A 156 3.85 -1.72 7.89
C PRO A 156 5.36 -1.72 7.72
N PHE A 157 6.08 -2.49 8.54
CA PHE A 157 7.53 -2.65 8.46
C PHE A 157 7.93 -3.33 7.14
N LEU A 158 7.29 -4.44 6.78
CA LEU A 158 7.54 -5.15 5.52
C LEU A 158 7.17 -4.30 4.30
N SER A 159 6.07 -3.55 4.37
CA SER A 159 5.67 -2.61 3.33
C SER A 159 6.70 -1.49 3.15
N MET A 160 7.33 -1.03 4.24
CA MET A 160 8.40 -0.04 4.17
C MET A 160 9.65 -0.54 3.44
N LEU A 161 9.93 -1.85 3.39
CA LEU A 161 11.02 -2.40 2.59
C LEU A 161 10.87 -2.07 1.10
N ASN A 162 9.64 -1.94 0.61
CA ASN A 162 9.35 -1.56 -0.77
C ASN A 162 9.52 -0.06 -1.08
N PHE A 163 9.73 0.78 -0.06
CA PHE A 163 9.78 2.23 -0.21
C PHE A 163 10.80 2.70 -1.27
N ASN A 164 12.04 2.21 -1.20
CA ASN A 164 13.09 2.59 -2.15
C ASN A 164 12.75 2.18 -3.59
N ASN A 165 12.17 0.99 -3.77
CA ASN A 165 11.75 0.49 -5.07
C ASN A 165 10.60 1.34 -5.63
N MET A 166 9.61 1.64 -4.78
CA MET A 166 8.44 2.44 -5.16
C MET A 166 8.84 3.86 -5.57
N ILE A 167 9.68 4.54 -4.78
CA ILE A 167 10.17 5.88 -5.11
C ILE A 167 10.90 5.89 -6.46
N LYS A 168 11.80 4.92 -6.71
CA LYS A 168 12.52 4.82 -7.99
C LYS A 168 11.58 4.63 -9.18
N ILE A 169 10.53 3.80 -9.03
CA ILE A 169 9.53 3.57 -10.08
C ILE A 169 8.73 4.84 -10.35
N LEU A 170 8.34 5.56 -9.29
CA LEU A 170 7.50 6.77 -9.41
C LEU A 170 8.28 7.94 -10.04
N VAL A 171 9.50 8.20 -9.60
CA VAL A 171 10.32 9.32 -10.15
C VAL A 171 10.84 9.06 -11.56
N ASP A 172 11.05 7.79 -11.95
CA ASP A 172 11.45 7.38 -13.31
C ASP A 172 10.23 7.13 -14.22
N GLU A 173 9.03 7.46 -13.74
CA GLU A 173 7.73 7.31 -14.44
C GLU A 173 7.50 5.94 -15.08
N LYS A 174 8.06 4.87 -14.51
CA LYS A 174 7.96 3.50 -15.02
C LYS A 174 6.59 2.86 -14.72
N LYS A 175 5.52 3.48 -15.24
CA LYS A 175 4.11 3.07 -15.00
C LYS A 175 3.87 1.58 -15.30
N HIS A 176 4.50 1.04 -16.35
CA HIS A 176 4.37 -0.36 -16.76
C HIS A 176 4.97 -1.34 -15.74
N LEU A 177 6.09 -0.96 -15.09
CA LEU A 177 6.69 -1.79 -14.04
C LEU A 177 5.81 -1.81 -12.79
N LEU A 178 5.26 -0.64 -12.42
CA LEU A 178 4.30 -0.54 -11.32
C LEU A 178 3.11 -1.46 -11.56
N ALA A 179 2.49 -1.39 -12.74
CA ALA A 179 1.35 -2.21 -13.09
C ALA A 179 1.69 -3.71 -13.05
N ARG A 180 2.79 -4.13 -13.66
CA ARG A 180 3.23 -5.53 -13.66
C ARG A 180 3.48 -6.03 -12.23
N ALA A 181 4.25 -5.30 -11.43
CA ALA A 181 4.56 -5.69 -10.06
C ALA A 181 3.30 -5.83 -9.22
N THR A 182 2.40 -4.85 -9.27
CA THR A 182 1.17 -4.86 -8.47
C THR A 182 0.24 -6.01 -8.87
N TRP A 183 0.10 -6.32 -10.17
CA TRP A 183 -0.71 -7.44 -10.62
C TRP A 183 -0.13 -8.80 -10.23
N ILE A 184 1.18 -9.00 -10.41
CA ILE A 184 1.84 -10.24 -9.98
C ILE A 184 1.62 -10.44 -8.47
N THR A 185 1.84 -9.40 -7.67
CA THR A 185 1.63 -9.45 -6.23
C THR A 185 0.17 -9.73 -5.87
N ALA A 186 -0.80 -9.11 -6.58
CA ALA A 186 -2.22 -9.33 -6.34
C ALA A 186 -2.64 -10.79 -6.64
N ILE A 187 -2.18 -11.36 -7.74
CA ILE A 187 -2.46 -12.76 -8.11
C ILE A 187 -1.88 -13.72 -7.06
N ILE A 188 -0.63 -13.51 -6.67
CA ILE A 188 0.01 -14.35 -5.64
C ILE A 188 -0.73 -14.21 -4.30
N MET A 189 -1.12 -13.00 -3.93
CA MET A 189 -1.93 -12.75 -2.72
C MET A 189 -3.24 -13.54 -2.76
N LEU A 190 -3.98 -13.51 -3.87
CA LEU A 190 -5.24 -14.24 -4.00
C LEU A 190 -5.03 -15.75 -3.82
N ILE A 191 -3.97 -16.30 -4.41
CA ILE A 191 -3.63 -17.72 -4.27
C ILE A 191 -3.29 -18.06 -2.81
N LEU A 192 -2.38 -17.31 -2.20
CA LEU A 192 -1.97 -17.52 -0.81
C LEU A 192 -3.14 -17.33 0.17
N ALA A 193 -3.98 -16.30 -0.07
CA ALA A 193 -5.17 -16.04 0.75
C ALA A 193 -6.18 -17.19 0.65
N THR A 194 -6.41 -17.73 -0.54
CA THR A 194 -7.33 -18.86 -0.73
C THR A 194 -6.83 -20.09 -0.01
N ILE A 195 -5.56 -20.48 -0.22
CA ILE A 195 -4.95 -21.63 0.43
C ILE A 195 -4.93 -21.44 1.95
N GLY A 196 -4.43 -20.30 2.42
CA GLY A 196 -4.35 -19.99 3.84
C GLY A 196 -5.71 -19.97 4.53
N SER A 197 -6.72 -19.33 3.92
CA SER A 197 -8.08 -19.26 4.47
C SER A 197 -8.76 -20.63 4.52
N TYR A 198 -8.53 -21.47 3.50
CA TYR A 198 -9.11 -22.81 3.44
C TYR A 198 -8.60 -23.71 4.57
N TYR A 199 -7.28 -23.74 4.83
CA TYR A 199 -6.69 -24.65 5.81
C TYR A 199 -6.69 -24.09 7.25
N TYR A 200 -6.52 -22.77 7.42
CA TYR A 200 -6.29 -22.16 8.72
C TYR A 200 -7.18 -20.93 9.00
N GLY A 201 -8.22 -20.69 8.20
CA GLY A 201 -9.13 -19.58 8.39
C GLY A 201 -8.39 -18.23 8.43
N GLY A 202 -8.73 -17.35 9.36
CA GLY A 202 -8.12 -16.03 9.45
C GLY A 202 -6.64 -16.04 9.87
N TYR A 203 -6.17 -17.05 10.60
CA TYR A 203 -4.73 -17.17 10.86
C TYR A 203 -3.95 -17.40 9.57
N GLY A 204 -4.46 -18.28 8.70
CA GLY A 204 -3.85 -18.54 7.41
C GLY A 204 -3.88 -17.31 6.49
N LEU A 205 -4.99 -16.56 6.48
CA LEU A 205 -5.06 -15.29 5.76
C LEU A 205 -4.06 -14.26 6.29
N SER A 206 -3.90 -14.15 7.62
CA SER A 206 -2.94 -13.22 8.21
C SER A 206 -1.51 -13.51 7.75
N ILE A 207 -1.12 -14.79 7.77
CA ILE A 207 0.18 -15.23 7.29
C ILE A 207 0.33 -14.97 5.79
N ALA A 208 -0.72 -15.25 4.99
CA ALA A 208 -0.72 -14.98 3.56
C ALA A 208 -0.50 -13.48 3.25
N LEU A 209 -1.12 -12.58 4.01
CA LEU A 209 -0.94 -11.14 3.85
C LEU A 209 0.49 -10.70 4.19
N VAL A 210 1.09 -11.24 5.26
CA VAL A 210 2.49 -10.97 5.63
C VAL A 210 3.44 -11.49 4.54
N LEU A 211 3.26 -12.73 4.08
CA LEU A 211 4.05 -13.31 2.98
C LEU A 211 3.92 -12.50 1.70
N THR A 212 2.74 -11.96 1.41
CA THR A 212 2.51 -11.11 0.24
C THR A 212 3.37 -9.85 0.26
N GLU A 213 3.64 -9.23 1.41
CA GLU A 213 4.54 -8.08 1.49
C GLU A 213 5.99 -8.47 1.15
N ILE A 214 6.44 -9.64 1.60
CA ILE A 214 7.78 -10.16 1.27
C ILE A 214 7.88 -10.46 -0.24
N VAL A 215 6.88 -11.13 -0.78
CA VAL A 215 6.79 -11.39 -2.23
C VAL A 215 6.77 -10.10 -3.03
N SER A 216 6.00 -9.11 -2.58
CA SER A 216 5.97 -7.77 -3.17
C SER A 216 7.37 -7.17 -3.26
N PHE A 217 8.13 -7.18 -2.16
CA PHE A 217 9.51 -6.67 -2.15
C PHE A 217 10.40 -7.39 -3.18
N ILE A 218 10.31 -8.72 -3.27
CA ILE A 218 11.07 -9.51 -4.23
C ILE A 218 10.70 -9.15 -5.66
N VAL A 219 9.39 -9.11 -5.97
CA VAL A 219 8.88 -8.82 -7.33
C VAL A 219 9.31 -7.43 -7.79
N TYR A 220 9.15 -6.41 -6.95
CA TYR A 220 9.57 -5.04 -7.29
C TYR A 220 11.08 -4.95 -7.51
N SER A 221 11.88 -5.60 -6.67
CA SER A 221 13.34 -5.62 -6.79
C SER A 221 13.80 -6.31 -8.07
N VAL A 222 13.25 -7.48 -8.39
CA VAL A 222 13.60 -8.25 -9.61
C VAL A 222 13.24 -7.47 -10.88
N LEU A 223 12.04 -6.88 -10.93
CA LEU A 223 11.61 -6.11 -12.10
C LEU A 223 12.46 -4.86 -12.32
N LEU A 224 12.90 -4.19 -11.25
CA LEU A 224 13.81 -3.05 -11.36
C LEU A 224 15.20 -3.44 -11.87
N ILE A 225 15.76 -4.56 -11.39
CA ILE A 225 17.07 -5.07 -11.83
C ILE A 225 16.99 -5.44 -13.31
N LYS A 226 15.98 -6.22 -13.71
CA LYS A 226 15.80 -6.64 -15.11
C LYS A 226 15.70 -5.44 -16.06
N ASN A 227 14.92 -4.43 -15.70
CA ASN A 227 14.75 -3.22 -16.53
C ASN A 227 16.05 -2.38 -16.63
N LYS A 228 16.96 -2.49 -15.65
CA LYS A 228 18.27 -1.84 -15.72
C LYS A 228 19.18 -2.51 -16.75
N HIS A 229 19.16 -3.85 -16.85
CA HIS A 229 19.93 -4.61 -17.81
C HIS A 229 19.44 -4.47 -19.26
N GLU A 230 18.15 -4.25 -19.48
CA GLU A 230 17.57 -4.03 -20.81
C GLU A 230 17.92 -2.65 -21.41
N ARG A 231 18.47 -1.71 -20.59
CA ARG A 231 18.86 -0.35 -21.02
C ARG A 231 20.39 -0.14 -21.08
N ALA A 232 21.16 -1.11 -20.61
CA ALA A 232 22.63 -1.11 -20.69
C ALA A 232 23.10 -1.85 -21.95
#